data_9d3fd2c64bb70036b3e17d523aaf7a7c
#
_entry.id   9d3fd2c64bb70036b3e17d523aaf7a7c
#
_cell.length_a   1.000
_cell.length_b   1.000
_cell.length_c   1.000
_cell.angle_alpha   90.00
_cell.angle_beta   90.00
_cell.angle_gamma   90.00
#
_symmetry.space_group_name_H-M   'P 1'
#
loop_
_entity.id
_entity.type
_entity.pdbx_description
1 polymer ?
#
loop_
_entity_poly.entity_id
_entity_poly.type
_entity_poly.pdbx_seq_one_letter_code
_entity_poly.pdbx_strand_id
1 'polypeptide(L)'
;MGLLLLVDLDGVVYRGADPVPGVAAVLADRASRGDDVVYVTNNSMHYRADYQTRLAAMGAPVSPDTVVSSARATAAYLREHDPAIQRVLVLGAGGLERELRDEGFDVVTAAAAATRMSQEAIDGY
;
A
#
# COMPACT_ATOMS: atom_id res chain seq x y z
N MET A 1 15.57 25.14 -3.88
CA MET A 1 15.57 23.81 -3.27
C MET A 1 14.13 23.42 -2.94
N GLY A 2 13.67 22.27 -3.45
CA GLY A 2 12.33 21.78 -3.23
C GLY A 2 12.12 21.27 -1.80
N LEU A 3 10.85 21.21 -1.39
CA LEU A 3 10.43 20.56 -0.16
C LEU A 3 10.02 19.11 -0.45
N LEU A 4 10.15 18.26 0.55
CA LEU A 4 9.48 16.97 0.57
C LEU A 4 8.17 17.13 1.33
N LEU A 5 7.05 16.90 0.64
CA LEU A 5 5.72 16.91 1.21
C LEU A 5 5.31 15.45 1.50
N LEU A 6 5.11 15.14 2.77
CA LEU A 6 4.50 13.86 3.19
C LEU A 6 3.03 14.12 3.43
N VAL A 7 2.18 13.50 2.62
CA VAL A 7 0.75 13.78 2.56
C VAL A 7 -0.06 12.55 2.96
N ASP A 8 -0.83 12.65 4.03
CA ASP A 8 -1.82 11.64 4.39
C ASP A 8 -2.97 11.62 3.38
N LEU A 9 -3.61 10.49 3.20
CA LEU A 9 -4.67 10.31 2.22
C LEU A 9 -6.06 10.50 2.82
N ASP A 10 -6.47 9.62 3.71
CA ASP A 10 -7.82 9.63 4.29
C ASP A 10 -8.05 10.89 5.14
N GLY A 11 -9.05 11.69 4.76
CA GLY A 11 -9.40 12.94 5.41
C GLY A 11 -8.56 14.15 5.01
N VAL A 12 -7.53 13.98 4.20
CA VAL A 12 -6.64 15.05 3.71
C VAL A 12 -6.80 15.27 2.21
N VAL A 13 -6.57 14.24 1.39
CA VAL A 13 -6.72 14.33 -0.07
C VAL A 13 -8.15 13.97 -0.49
N TYR A 14 -8.78 13.04 0.22
CA TYR A 14 -10.16 12.64 -0.02
C TYR A 14 -10.84 12.18 1.27
N ARG A 15 -12.16 12.11 1.23
CA ARG A 15 -13.01 11.52 2.27
C ARG A 15 -13.93 10.49 1.61
N GLY A 16 -13.72 9.21 1.93
CA GLY A 16 -14.41 8.15 1.21
C GLY A 16 -14.13 8.23 -0.30
N ALA A 17 -15.17 8.38 -1.13
CA ALA A 17 -15.04 8.52 -2.58
C ALA A 17 -14.79 9.96 -3.04
N ASP A 18 -14.97 10.96 -2.18
CA ASP A 18 -15.01 12.36 -2.56
C ASP A 18 -13.66 13.05 -2.34
N PRO A 19 -13.08 13.69 -3.37
CA PRO A 19 -11.90 14.52 -3.21
C PRO A 19 -12.16 15.69 -2.24
N VAL A 20 -11.16 16.01 -1.42
CA VAL A 20 -11.19 17.27 -0.66
C VAL A 20 -10.93 18.42 -1.63
N PRO A 21 -11.85 19.40 -1.75
CA PRO A 21 -11.74 20.45 -2.76
C PRO A 21 -10.43 21.23 -2.66
N GLY A 22 -9.78 21.43 -3.80
CA GLY A 22 -8.57 22.24 -3.94
C GLY A 22 -7.25 21.55 -3.58
N VAL A 23 -7.25 20.42 -2.88
CA VAL A 23 -6.03 19.76 -2.40
C VAL A 23 -5.19 19.25 -3.58
N ALA A 24 -5.79 18.52 -4.52
CA ALA A 24 -5.06 18.00 -5.68
C ALA A 24 -4.41 19.13 -6.50
N ALA A 25 -5.11 20.24 -6.69
CA ALA A 25 -4.58 21.40 -7.40
C ALA A 25 -3.38 22.04 -6.69
N VAL A 26 -3.44 22.16 -5.36
CA VAL A 26 -2.31 22.67 -4.57
C VAL A 26 -1.11 21.75 -4.67
N LEU A 27 -1.31 20.44 -4.58
CA LEU A 27 -0.22 19.47 -4.70
C LEU A 27 0.41 19.49 -6.10
N ALA A 28 -0.40 19.64 -7.15
CA ALA A 28 0.09 19.78 -8.52
C ALA A 28 0.91 21.06 -8.71
N ASP A 29 0.46 22.19 -8.14
CA ASP A 29 1.21 23.44 -8.17
C ASP A 29 2.56 23.30 -7.44
N ARG A 30 2.58 22.69 -6.26
CA ARG A 30 3.80 22.44 -5.50
C ARG A 30 4.78 21.55 -6.27
N ALA A 31 4.31 20.47 -6.86
CA ALA A 31 5.13 19.58 -7.69
C ALA A 31 5.72 20.32 -8.90
N SER A 32 4.92 21.19 -9.55
CA SER A 32 5.41 21.99 -10.69
C SER A 32 6.51 22.99 -10.32
N ARG A 33 6.61 23.34 -9.05
CA ARG A 33 7.65 24.20 -8.48
C ARG A 33 8.90 23.47 -8.01
N GLY A 34 8.93 22.15 -8.19
CA GLY A 34 10.08 21.31 -7.84
C GLY A 34 10.03 20.70 -6.45
N ASP A 35 8.87 20.70 -5.81
CA ASP A 35 8.67 19.94 -4.58
C ASP A 35 8.37 18.46 -4.86
N ASP A 36 8.86 17.60 -4.01
CA ASP A 36 8.53 16.18 -4.04
C ASP A 36 7.26 15.91 -3.21
N VAL A 37 6.32 15.18 -3.80
CA VAL A 37 5.07 14.80 -3.12
C VAL A 37 5.04 13.30 -2.92
N VAL A 38 5.01 12.85 -1.68
CA VAL A 38 4.89 11.45 -1.29
C VAL A 38 3.64 11.27 -0.44
N TYR A 39 2.79 10.35 -0.85
CA TYR A 39 1.58 10.00 -0.13
C TYR A 39 1.87 8.88 0.86
N VAL A 40 1.43 9.05 2.10
CA VAL A 40 1.57 8.06 3.16
C VAL A 40 0.20 7.71 3.72
N THR A 41 -0.08 6.42 3.89
CA THR A 41 -1.35 5.96 4.44
C THR A 41 -1.15 4.75 5.35
N ASN A 42 -1.87 4.71 6.46
CA ASN A 42 -1.94 3.54 7.33
C ASN A 42 -2.93 2.47 6.84
N ASN A 43 -3.67 2.75 5.76
CA ASN A 43 -4.58 1.79 5.17
C ASN A 43 -3.81 0.75 4.34
N SER A 44 -3.82 -0.50 4.79
CA SER A 44 -3.16 -1.64 4.13
C SER A 44 -4.08 -2.46 3.22
N MET A 45 -5.34 -2.03 3.06
CA MET A 45 -6.34 -2.82 2.31
C MET A 45 -6.10 -2.81 0.81
N HIS A 46 -5.65 -1.68 0.27
CA HIS A 46 -5.44 -1.49 -1.15
C HIS A 46 -3.97 -1.59 -1.54
N TYR A 47 -3.73 -2.02 -2.77
CA TYR A 47 -2.42 -2.03 -3.37
C TYR A 47 -2.06 -0.64 -3.90
N ARG A 48 -0.77 -0.31 -3.96
CA ARG A 48 -0.29 1.03 -4.38
C ARG A 48 -0.83 1.48 -5.75
N ALA A 49 -1.04 0.55 -6.69
CA ALA A 49 -1.59 0.89 -8.01
C ALA A 49 -3.04 1.40 -7.93
N ASP A 50 -3.82 0.93 -6.96
CA ASP A 50 -5.19 1.39 -6.75
C ASP A 50 -5.20 2.84 -6.25
N TYR A 51 -4.32 3.17 -5.31
CA TYR A 51 -4.12 4.55 -4.85
C TYR A 51 -3.62 5.45 -5.97
N GLN A 52 -2.66 4.98 -6.77
CA GLN A 52 -2.13 5.73 -7.90
C GLN A 52 -3.22 6.08 -8.90
N THR A 53 -4.03 5.11 -9.29
CA THR A 53 -5.16 5.31 -10.22
C THR A 53 -6.14 6.35 -9.66
N ARG A 54 -6.47 6.26 -8.39
CA ARG A 54 -7.40 7.17 -7.73
C ARG A 54 -6.85 8.59 -7.65
N LEU A 55 -5.61 8.76 -7.23
CA LEU A 55 -4.95 10.06 -7.13
C LEU A 55 -4.79 10.72 -8.50
N ALA A 56 -4.40 9.97 -9.52
CA ALA A 56 -4.30 10.47 -10.88
C ALA A 56 -5.65 10.96 -11.41
N ALA A 57 -6.74 10.25 -11.13
CA ALA A 57 -8.09 10.65 -11.52
C ALA A 57 -8.55 11.98 -10.86
N MET A 58 -7.99 12.30 -9.69
CA MET A 58 -8.24 13.57 -9.00
C MET A 58 -7.37 14.73 -9.49
N GLY A 59 -6.41 14.46 -10.37
CA GLY A 59 -5.42 15.45 -10.83
C GLY A 59 -4.25 15.67 -9.88
N ALA A 60 -4.08 14.81 -8.86
CA ALA A 60 -2.94 14.87 -7.96
C ALA A 60 -1.68 14.31 -8.64
N PRO A 61 -0.49 14.91 -8.41
CA PRO A 61 0.75 14.39 -8.94
C PRO A 61 1.10 13.06 -8.26
N VAL A 62 1.27 12.00 -9.04
CA VAL A 62 1.53 10.66 -8.49
C VAL A 62 2.37 9.83 -9.46
N SER A 63 3.25 9.00 -8.90
CA SER A 63 3.99 7.97 -9.61
C SER A 63 3.98 6.67 -8.77
N PRO A 64 4.36 5.51 -9.33
CA PRO A 64 4.37 4.25 -8.59
C PRO A 64 5.18 4.30 -7.29
N ASP A 65 6.23 5.10 -7.24
CA ASP A 65 7.15 5.17 -6.11
C ASP A 65 6.73 6.18 -5.03
N THR A 66 5.72 7.00 -5.31
CA THR A 66 5.30 8.09 -4.41
C THR A 66 4.11 7.73 -3.53
N VAL A 67 3.68 6.47 -3.52
CA VAL A 67 2.64 5.99 -2.60
C VAL A 67 3.25 4.97 -1.64
N VAL A 68 3.24 5.29 -0.37
CA VAL A 68 3.74 4.43 0.72
C VAL A 68 2.60 4.11 1.67
N SER A 69 2.06 2.91 1.54
CA SER A 69 1.10 2.36 2.51
C SER A 69 1.84 1.66 3.65
N SER A 70 1.14 1.41 4.75
CA SER A 70 1.66 0.56 5.83
C SER A 70 2.01 -0.85 5.33
N ALA A 71 1.28 -1.36 4.35
CA ALA A 71 1.57 -2.64 3.70
C ALA A 71 2.93 -2.63 2.98
N ARG A 72 3.16 -1.62 2.15
CA ARG A 72 4.44 -1.45 1.42
C ARG A 72 5.60 -1.25 2.39
N ALA A 73 5.43 -0.40 3.38
CA ALA A 73 6.45 -0.15 4.39
C ALA A 73 6.80 -1.41 5.18
N THR A 74 5.80 -2.22 5.54
CA THR A 74 5.99 -3.51 6.23
C THR A 74 6.79 -4.49 5.36
N ALA A 75 6.42 -4.64 4.09
CA ALA A 75 7.09 -5.56 3.17
C ALA A 75 8.57 -5.17 2.96
N ALA A 76 8.83 -3.87 2.73
CA ALA A 76 10.18 -3.34 2.56
C ALA A 76 11.02 -3.51 3.84
N TYR A 77 10.44 -3.21 5.00
CA TYR A 77 11.10 -3.36 6.29
C TYR A 77 11.52 -4.80 6.56
N LEU A 78 10.61 -5.76 6.35
CA LEU A 78 10.91 -7.19 6.55
C LEU A 78 12.01 -7.67 5.60
N ARG A 79 11.99 -7.24 4.36
CA ARG A 79 13.02 -7.62 3.39
C ARG A 79 14.40 -7.10 3.79
N GLU A 80 14.46 -5.89 4.30
CA GLU A 80 15.72 -5.25 4.70
C GLU A 80 16.28 -5.82 6.01
N HIS A 81 15.41 -5.98 7.04
CA HIS A 81 15.83 -6.31 8.40
C HIS A 81 15.82 -7.79 8.72
N ASP A 82 15.06 -8.58 7.98
CA ASP A 82 14.91 -10.02 8.21
C ASP A 82 14.97 -10.83 6.91
N PRO A 83 16.09 -10.76 6.18
CA PRO A 83 16.22 -11.37 4.86
C PRO A 83 16.12 -12.91 4.87
N ALA A 84 16.21 -13.54 6.04
CA ALA A 84 16.04 -14.99 6.20
C ALA A 84 14.57 -15.43 6.10
N ILE A 85 13.61 -14.53 6.32
CA ILE A 85 12.18 -14.84 6.16
C ILE A 85 11.88 -15.07 4.68
N GLN A 86 11.30 -16.23 4.36
CA GLN A 86 10.88 -16.57 3.01
C GLN A 86 9.36 -16.62 2.87
N ARG A 87 8.67 -17.06 3.90
CA ARG A 87 7.23 -17.28 3.90
C ARG A 87 6.53 -16.49 4.98
N VAL A 88 5.40 -15.88 4.62
CA VAL A 88 4.60 -15.03 5.52
C VAL A 88 3.14 -15.46 5.48
N LEU A 89 2.57 -15.79 6.63
CA LEU A 89 1.12 -15.96 6.79
C LEU A 89 0.49 -14.58 7.00
N VAL A 90 -0.44 -14.22 6.13
CA VAL A 90 -1.12 -12.93 6.18
C VAL A 90 -2.56 -13.10 6.66
N LEU A 91 -2.88 -12.40 7.73
CA LEU A 91 -4.24 -12.17 8.20
C LEU A 91 -4.61 -10.72 7.88
N GLY A 92 -5.08 -10.48 6.65
CA GLY A 92 -5.32 -9.12 6.18
C GLY A 92 -5.94 -9.09 4.79
N ALA A 93 -5.92 -7.92 4.17
CA ALA A 93 -6.48 -7.70 2.85
C ALA A 93 -5.43 -7.85 1.73
N GLY A 94 -5.92 -7.87 0.48
CA GLY A 94 -5.11 -8.12 -0.70
C GLY A 94 -3.99 -7.11 -0.94
N GLY A 95 -4.11 -5.89 -0.43
CA GLY A 95 -3.03 -4.89 -0.52
C GLY A 95 -1.75 -5.34 0.17
N LEU A 96 -1.86 -5.84 1.40
CA LEU A 96 -0.72 -6.37 2.15
C LEU A 96 -0.13 -7.62 1.49
N GLU A 97 -0.98 -8.52 1.03
CA GLU A 97 -0.53 -9.74 0.33
C GLU A 97 0.28 -9.41 -0.92
N ARG A 98 -0.19 -8.47 -1.73
CA ARG A 98 0.47 -8.09 -2.99
C ARG A 98 1.80 -7.38 -2.75
N GLU A 99 1.88 -6.47 -1.78
CA GLU A 99 3.13 -5.79 -1.44
C GLU A 99 4.19 -6.78 -0.95
N LEU A 100 3.81 -7.77 -0.16
CA LEU A 100 4.73 -8.82 0.29
C LEU A 100 5.21 -9.71 -0.88
N ARG A 101 4.32 -10.06 -1.81
CA ARG A 101 4.71 -10.82 -3.02
C ARG A 101 5.67 -10.03 -3.90
N ASP A 102 5.45 -8.73 -4.05
CA ASP A 102 6.35 -7.87 -4.84
C ASP A 102 7.76 -7.81 -4.26
N GLU A 103 7.90 -7.93 -2.94
CA GLU A 103 9.19 -8.05 -2.26
C GLU A 103 9.75 -9.49 -2.27
N GLY A 104 9.08 -10.42 -2.94
CA GLY A 104 9.56 -11.79 -3.13
C GLY A 104 9.23 -12.76 -2.02
N PHE A 105 8.31 -12.41 -1.10
CA PHE A 105 7.84 -13.35 -0.09
C PHE A 105 6.84 -14.37 -0.66
N ASP A 106 6.93 -15.60 -0.18
CA ASP A 106 5.88 -16.61 -0.35
C ASP A 106 4.75 -16.31 0.65
N VAL A 107 3.62 -15.84 0.14
CA VAL A 107 2.49 -15.41 0.97
C VAL A 107 1.48 -16.52 1.09
N VAL A 108 1.18 -16.90 2.33
CA VAL A 108 0.07 -17.81 2.68
C VAL A 108 -1.09 -16.97 3.19
N THR A 109 -2.24 -17.10 2.57
CA THR A 109 -3.47 -16.42 3.01
C THR A 109 -4.16 -17.19 4.13
N ALA A 110 -4.96 -16.49 4.94
CA ALA A 110 -5.79 -17.12 5.96
C ALA A 110 -6.72 -18.20 5.37
N ALA A 111 -7.31 -17.92 4.21
CA ALA A 111 -8.20 -18.87 3.53
C ALA A 111 -7.46 -20.15 3.09
N ALA A 112 -6.26 -20.01 2.52
CA ALA A 112 -5.44 -21.16 2.12
C ALA A 112 -4.97 -21.98 3.34
N ALA A 113 -4.61 -21.31 4.44
CA ALA A 113 -4.23 -21.98 5.68
C ALA A 113 -5.41 -22.77 6.27
N ALA A 114 -6.59 -22.19 6.32
CA ALA A 114 -7.81 -22.85 6.80
C ALA A 114 -8.18 -24.09 5.96
N THR A 115 -8.04 -24.00 4.64
CA THR A 115 -8.29 -25.14 3.74
C THR A 115 -7.32 -26.28 4.02
N ARG A 116 -6.04 -26.01 4.20
CA ARG A 116 -5.03 -27.04 4.55
C ARG A 116 -5.33 -27.72 5.87
N MET A 117 -5.64 -26.95 6.91
CA MET A 117 -5.99 -27.50 8.23
C MET A 117 -7.23 -28.40 8.17
N SER A 118 -8.23 -28.01 7.38
CA SER A 118 -9.43 -28.84 7.18
C SER A 118 -9.11 -30.14 6.44
N GLN A 119 -8.24 -30.09 5.42
CA GLN A 119 -7.83 -31.27 4.67
C GLN A 119 -7.01 -32.23 5.53
N GLU A 120 -6.04 -31.72 6.27
CA GLU A 120 -5.24 -32.52 7.20
C GLU A 120 -6.10 -33.19 8.28
N ALA A 121 -7.14 -32.53 8.76
CA ALA A 121 -8.09 -33.09 9.71
C ALA A 121 -8.92 -34.24 9.09
N ILE A 122 -9.26 -34.17 7.81
CA ILE A 122 -9.99 -35.21 7.08
C ILE A 122 -9.06 -36.39 6.78
N ASP A 123 -7.84 -36.14 6.32
CA ASP A 123 -6.86 -37.15 5.93
C ASP A 123 -6.27 -37.90 7.16
N GLY A 124 -6.40 -37.33 8.34
CA GLY A 124 -5.94 -37.89 9.61
C GLY A 124 -6.91 -38.88 10.29
N TYR A 125 -8.09 -39.10 9.70
CA TYR A 125 -9.06 -40.11 10.11
C TYR A 125 -9.10 -41.25 9.10
#